data_037d677d03d164cf3e41e744f647cd3c
#
_entry.id   037d677d03d164cf3e41e744f647cd3c
#
_cell.length_a   1.000
_cell.length_b   1.000
_cell.length_c   1.000
_cell.angle_alpha   90.00
_cell.angle_beta   90.00
_cell.angle_gamma   90.00
#
_symmetry.space_group_name_H-M   'P 1'
#
loop_
_entity.id
_entity.type
_entity.pdbx_description
1 polymer ?
#
loop_
_entity_poly.entity_id
_entity_poly.type
_entity_poly.pdbx_seq_one_letter_code
_entity_poly.pdbx_strand_id
1 'polypeptide(L)' 'MKVDTIVLWMLALLKKDTCLYQDDVVDYLVKNNANDLLKENADGNVVLNNNVLNAFKKATEDNVVW' A
#
# COMPACT_ATOMS: atom_id res chain seq x y z
N MET A 1 -11.18 5.11 3.61
CA MET A 1 -10.28 4.14 4.31
C MET A 1 -9.11 4.90 4.91
N LYS A 2 -8.72 4.54 6.12
CA LYS A 2 -7.60 5.21 6.80
C LYS A 2 -6.27 4.56 6.41
N VAL A 3 -5.19 5.35 6.46
CA VAL A 3 -3.85 4.83 6.18
C VAL A 3 -3.51 3.65 7.10
N ASP A 4 -3.82 3.75 8.38
CA ASP A 4 -3.55 2.66 9.33
C ASP A 4 -4.25 1.37 8.93
N THR A 5 -5.48 1.46 8.44
CA THR A 5 -6.24 0.30 8.01
C THR A 5 -5.57 -0.42 6.86
N ILE A 6 -5.12 0.33 5.85
CA ILE A 6 -4.46 -0.29 4.70
C ILE A 6 -3.10 -0.85 5.09
N VAL A 7 -2.36 -0.19 5.97
CA VAL A 7 -1.07 -0.69 6.43
C VAL A 7 -1.24 -2.02 7.15
N LEU A 8 -2.24 -2.16 8.01
CA LEU A 8 -2.52 -3.43 8.68
C LEU A 8 -2.85 -4.54 7.68
N TRP A 9 -3.64 -4.22 6.65
CA TRP A 9 -3.95 -5.17 5.59
C TRP A 9 -2.70 -5.60 4.84
N MET A 10 -1.83 -4.64 4.51
CA MET A 10 -0.57 -4.92 3.81
C MET A 10 0.33 -5.82 4.64
N LEU A 11 0.44 -5.56 5.94
CA LEU A 11 1.24 -6.38 6.85
C LEU A 11 0.70 -7.81 6.95
N ALA A 12 -0.61 -7.97 7.01
CA ALA A 12 -1.24 -9.29 7.06
C ALA A 12 -0.97 -10.06 5.78
N LEU A 13 -1.06 -9.40 4.63
CA LEU A 13 -0.78 -10.02 3.34
C LEU A 13 0.68 -10.43 3.23
N LEU A 14 1.58 -9.58 3.69
CA LEU A 14 3.01 -9.87 3.68
C LEU A 14 3.35 -11.09 4.54
N LYS A 15 2.73 -11.23 5.70
CA LYS A 15 2.93 -12.40 6.56
C LYS A 15 2.45 -13.68 5.88
N LYS A 16 1.37 -13.59 5.14
CA LYS A 16 0.77 -14.75 4.48
C LYS A 16 1.62 -15.22 3.30
N ASP A 17 2.06 -14.29 2.45
CA ASP A 17 2.69 -14.61 1.17
C ASP A 17 4.20 -14.35 1.15
N THR A 18 4.75 -13.78 2.20
CA THR A 18 6.16 -13.37 2.33
C THR A 18 6.61 -12.33 1.29
N CYS A 19 5.75 -11.99 0.35
CA CYS A 19 5.98 -10.95 -0.65
C CYS A 19 4.74 -10.07 -0.75
N LEU A 20 4.96 -8.80 -1.07
CA LEU A 20 3.87 -7.85 -1.25
C LEU A 20 4.10 -7.09 -2.55
N TYR A 21 3.11 -7.16 -3.45
CA TYR A 21 3.17 -6.45 -4.72
C TYR A 21 2.35 -5.17 -4.64
N GLN A 22 2.93 -4.06 -5.06
CA GLN A 22 2.26 -2.77 -5.05
C GLN A 22 0.98 -2.80 -5.90
N ASP A 23 0.99 -3.50 -7.03
CA ASP A 23 -0.17 -3.60 -7.90
C ASP A 23 -1.36 -4.23 -7.20
N ASP A 24 -1.14 -5.22 -6.36
CA ASP A 24 -2.20 -5.87 -5.59
C ASP A 24 -2.82 -4.90 -4.59
N VAL A 25 -1.99 -4.08 -3.96
CA VAL A 25 -2.45 -3.08 -3.01
C VAL A 25 -3.27 -2.00 -3.72
N VAL A 26 -2.78 -1.52 -4.85
CA VAL A 26 -3.49 -0.52 -5.66
C VAL A 26 -4.86 -1.04 -6.07
N ASP A 27 -4.94 -2.27 -6.57
CA ASP A 27 -6.19 -2.90 -6.98
C ASP A 27 -7.17 -2.99 -5.81
N TYR A 28 -6.69 -3.39 -4.65
CA TYR A 28 -7.50 -3.46 -3.44
C TYR A 28 -8.09 -2.09 -3.08
N LEU A 29 -7.27 -1.04 -3.13
CA LEU A 29 -7.73 0.31 -2.81
C LEU A 29 -8.74 0.81 -3.84
N VAL A 30 -8.54 0.52 -5.11
CA VAL A 30 -9.50 0.89 -6.15
C VAL A 30 -10.85 0.22 -5.91
N LYS A 31 -10.85 -1.06 -5.60
CA LYS A 31 -12.08 -1.82 -5.33
C LYS A 31 -12.83 -1.30 -4.10
N ASN A 32 -12.13 -0.72 -3.16
CA ASN A 32 -12.73 -0.19 -1.93
C ASN A 32 -12.98 1.32 -2.01
N ASN A 33 -12.86 1.91 -3.19
CA ASN A 33 -13.06 3.34 -3.42
C ASN A 33 -12.17 4.21 -2.53
N ALA A 34 -10.98 3.72 -2.22
CA ALA A 34 -10.03 4.43 -1.36
C ALA A 34 -9.06 5.28 -2.19
N ASN A 35 -9.59 6.04 -3.14
CA ASN A 35 -8.78 6.85 -4.05
C ASN A 35 -7.97 7.93 -3.34
N ASP A 36 -8.36 8.32 -2.13
CA ASP A 36 -7.63 9.26 -1.31
C ASP A 36 -6.26 8.72 -0.87
N LEU A 37 -6.08 7.40 -0.94
CA LEU A 37 -4.81 6.75 -0.62
C LEU A 37 -3.97 6.46 -1.87
N LEU A 38 -4.45 6.86 -3.03
CA LEU A 38 -3.79 6.67 -4.31
C LEU A 38 -3.44 8.02 -4.90
N LYS A 39 -2.46 8.01 -5.79
CA LYS A 39 -2.11 9.19 -6.59
C LYS A 39 -1.74 8.75 -7.99
N GLU A 40 -1.78 9.69 -8.93
CA GLU A 40 -1.37 9.47 -10.29
C GLU A 40 0.07 9.97 -10.45
N ASN A 41 0.93 9.14 -11.03
CA ASN A 41 2.31 9.54 -11.25
C ASN A 41 2.46 10.28 -12.59
N ALA A 42 3.70 10.68 -12.91
CA ALA A 42 3.99 11.44 -14.13
C ALA A 42 3.64 10.68 -15.41
N ASP A 43 3.60 9.37 -15.36
CA ASP A 43 3.27 8.51 -16.50
C ASP A 43 1.76 8.25 -16.63
N GLY A 44 0.97 8.81 -15.73
CA GLY A 44 -0.48 8.60 -15.71
C GLY A 44 -0.91 7.31 -15.04
N ASN A 45 -0.01 6.60 -14.40
CA ASN A 45 -0.33 5.37 -13.69
C ASN A 45 -0.75 5.67 -12.25
N VAL A 46 -1.71 4.89 -11.75
CA VAL A 46 -2.16 5.03 -10.37
C VAL A 46 -1.20 4.28 -9.45
N VAL A 47 -0.68 4.97 -8.45
CA VAL A 47 0.27 4.41 -7.49
C VAL A 47 -0.16 4.77 -6.07
N LEU A 48 0.47 4.13 -5.09
CA LEU A 48 0.18 4.43 -3.70
C LEU A 48 0.63 5.84 -3.33
N ASN A 49 -0.19 6.51 -2.51
CA ASN A 49 0.16 7.81 -1.98
C ASN A 49 1.39 7.67 -1.07
N ASN A 50 2.23 8.71 -1.01
CA ASN A 50 3.41 8.71 -0.18
C ASN A 50 3.09 8.47 1.31
N ASN A 51 1.95 8.93 1.77
CA ASN A 51 1.54 8.71 3.16
C ASN A 51 1.41 7.22 3.48
N VAL A 52 0.87 6.44 2.53
CA VAL A 52 0.74 4.99 2.70
C VAL A 52 2.11 4.33 2.69
N LEU A 53 2.95 4.69 1.73
CA LEU A 53 4.29 4.13 1.62
C LEU A 53 5.13 4.42 2.85
N ASN A 54 5.10 5.67 3.34
CA ASN A 54 5.86 6.06 4.52
C ASN A 54 5.35 5.36 5.78
N ALA A 55 4.03 5.25 5.94
CA ALA A 55 3.44 4.56 7.08
C ALA A 55 3.80 3.08 7.09
N PHE A 56 3.76 2.43 5.92
CA PHE A 56 4.12 1.03 5.80
C PHE A 56 5.61 0.81 6.10
N LYS A 57 6.47 1.65 5.53
CA LYS A 57 7.91 1.58 5.78
C LYS A 57 8.23 1.74 7.26
N LYS A 58 7.57 2.69 7.92
CA LYS A 58 7.76 2.93 9.35
C LYS A 58 7.27 1.76 10.19
N ALA A 59 6.16 1.14 9.79
CA ALA A 59 5.61 0.00 10.51
C ALA A 59 6.47 -1.25 10.38
N THR A 60 7.22 -1.40 9.30
CA THR A 60 8.05 -2.57 9.04
C THR A 60 9.50 -2.39 9.48
N GLU A 61 9.95 -1.15 9.67
CA GLU A 61 11.30 -0.82 10.14
C GLU A 61 12.41 -1.58 9.40
N ASP A 62 12.36 -1.53 8.07
CA ASP A 62 13.36 -2.16 7.20
C ASP A 62 13.35 -3.69 7.20
N ASN A 63 12.35 -4.31 7.80
CA ASN A 63 12.20 -5.77 7.79
C ASN A 63 11.57 -6.29 6.49
N VAL A 64 11.21 -5.40 5.58
CA VAL A 64 10.54 -5.75 4.34
C VAL A 64 11.39 -5.30 3.16
N VAL A 65 11.57 -6.22 2.20
CA VAL A 65 12.19 -5.91 0.92
C VAL A 65 11.09 -5.85 -0.14
N TRP A 66 11.05 -4.72 -0.80
CA TRP A 66 10.10 -4.53 -1.90
C TRP A 66 10.56 -5.25 -3.16
#